data_29b8fc7ff608cdff0ca9a4096feb64a9
#
_entry.id   29b8fc7ff608cdff0ca9a4096feb64a9
#
_cell.length_a   1.000
_cell.length_b   1.000
_cell.length_c   1.000
_cell.angle_alpha   90.00
_cell.angle_beta   90.00
_cell.angle_gamma   90.00
#
_symmetry.space_group_name_H-M   'P 1'
#
loop_
_entity.id
_entity.type
_entity.pdbx_description
1 polymer ?
#
loop_
_entity_poly.entity_id
_entity_poly.type
_entity_poly.pdbx_seq_one_letter_code
_entity_poly.pdbx_strand_id
1 'polypeptide(L)'
;GDANRLARSAGMAVANKPGGTSFNPLLIFGGVGLGKTHLAHAIGVEIKDKYPEKTVLYISAEKFTQQYIESVKKNNRNDFIHFYQIIDILIVDDIQLLSGKAGTQDVFFHIFNHLHQNGKQVILTSDKAPVDMIDIEQRLLSRFKWGLSAELNHPDYETRIAIIKNKLYRDGVQMPEDIVEFLANNIKTNIRELEGAIISLIAHSSFNKKEITIDLAKRIVDNYVKNTSREVSIDYIQKIVSEYFQMDVDTLQSKTRKRHIVQARQLAMFFAKKLTKASLASIGSQIGKRDHATVLHACKTVDNLSSTDKQFRKYVEDLNKKLTL
;
A
#
# COMPACT_ATOMS: atom_id res chain seq x y z
N GLY A 1 3.62 11.44 16.90
CA GLY A 1 2.76 12.61 16.71
C GLY A 1 1.34 12.34 17.20
N ASP A 2 0.56 13.37 17.40
CA ASP A 2 -0.82 13.26 17.94
C ASP A 2 -1.75 12.49 16.99
N ALA A 3 -1.51 12.56 15.69
CA ALA A 3 -2.29 11.83 14.67
C ALA A 3 -2.35 10.30 14.90
N ASN A 4 -1.34 9.72 15.53
CA ASN A 4 -1.23 8.29 15.77
C ASN A 4 -1.28 7.92 17.27
N ARG A 5 -1.78 8.84 18.10
CA ARG A 5 -1.83 8.69 19.56
C ARG A 5 -2.68 7.49 19.98
N LEU A 6 -3.83 7.27 19.33
CA LEU A 6 -4.70 6.13 19.61
C LEU A 6 -3.98 4.80 19.37
N ALA A 7 -3.36 4.62 18.19
CA ALA A 7 -2.67 3.39 17.84
C ALA A 7 -1.48 3.11 18.79
N ARG A 8 -0.72 4.16 19.15
CA ARG A 8 0.37 4.05 20.12
C ARG A 8 -0.15 3.65 21.50
N SER A 9 -1.18 4.33 22.02
CA SER A 9 -1.73 4.06 23.34
C SER A 9 -2.33 2.65 23.44
N ALA A 10 -3.03 2.22 22.38
CA ALA A 10 -3.55 0.86 22.27
C ALA A 10 -2.43 -0.18 22.25
N GLY A 11 -1.37 0.05 21.47
CA GLY A 11 -0.19 -0.81 21.44
C GLY A 11 0.48 -0.93 22.81
N MET A 12 0.66 0.17 23.53
CA MET A 12 1.20 0.16 24.88
C MET A 12 0.29 -0.60 25.87
N ALA A 13 -1.03 -0.42 25.79
CA ALA A 13 -1.98 -1.14 26.63
C ALA A 13 -1.91 -2.66 26.39
N VAL A 14 -1.84 -3.07 25.12
CA VAL A 14 -1.67 -4.49 24.74
C VAL A 14 -0.31 -5.01 25.23
N ALA A 15 0.76 -4.24 25.05
CA ALA A 15 2.09 -4.63 25.51
C ALA A 15 2.17 -4.79 27.03
N ASN A 16 1.42 -3.98 27.79
CA ASN A 16 1.39 -4.07 29.26
C ASN A 16 0.52 -5.22 29.76
N LYS A 17 -0.52 -5.63 29.03
CA LYS A 17 -1.43 -6.71 29.44
C LYS A 17 -1.96 -7.48 28.22
N PRO A 18 -1.11 -8.30 27.58
CA PRO A 18 -1.52 -9.02 26.37
C PRO A 18 -2.62 -10.03 26.66
N GLY A 19 -3.69 -10.02 25.87
CA GLY A 19 -4.89 -10.85 26.03
C GLY A 19 -5.82 -10.40 27.16
N GLY A 20 -5.38 -9.47 28.02
CA GLY A 20 -6.17 -9.00 29.16
C GLY A 20 -6.84 -7.65 28.96
N THR A 21 -6.81 -7.09 27.75
CA THR A 21 -7.49 -5.85 27.39
C THR A 21 -8.67 -6.14 26.44
N SER A 22 -9.62 -5.20 26.31
CA SER A 22 -10.66 -5.26 25.28
C SER A 22 -10.13 -5.05 23.85
N PHE A 23 -8.81 -4.79 23.69
CA PHE A 23 -8.15 -4.59 22.39
C PHE A 23 -7.66 -5.91 21.79
N ASN A 24 -8.54 -6.90 21.74
CA ASN A 24 -8.26 -8.21 21.17
C ASN A 24 -9.37 -8.64 20.19
N PRO A 25 -9.09 -8.63 18.86
CA PRO A 25 -7.83 -8.30 18.23
C PRO A 25 -7.49 -6.80 18.29
N LEU A 26 -6.21 -6.47 18.18
CA LEU A 26 -5.78 -5.12 17.81
C LEU A 26 -5.49 -5.11 16.31
N LEU A 27 -6.32 -4.41 15.54
CA LEU A 27 -6.10 -4.20 14.11
C LEU A 27 -5.48 -2.81 13.89
N ILE A 28 -4.29 -2.77 13.31
CA ILE A 28 -3.58 -1.56 12.94
C ILE A 28 -3.71 -1.40 11.42
N PHE A 29 -4.42 -0.37 10.95
CA PHE A 29 -4.61 -0.17 9.52
C PHE A 29 -4.21 1.23 9.07
N GLY A 30 -4.05 1.43 7.76
CA GLY A 30 -3.67 2.72 7.17
C GLY A 30 -2.86 2.55 5.91
N GLY A 31 -2.56 3.63 5.21
CA GLY A 31 -1.83 3.61 3.94
C GLY A 31 -0.49 2.88 3.98
N VAL A 32 0.05 2.56 2.79
CA VAL A 32 1.36 1.92 2.65
C VAL A 32 2.47 2.83 3.21
N GLY A 33 3.44 2.24 3.93
CA GLY A 33 4.61 2.97 4.42
C GLY A 33 4.37 3.87 5.64
N LEU A 34 3.22 3.77 6.33
CA LEU A 34 2.91 4.57 7.52
C LEU A 34 3.45 4.00 8.85
N GLY A 35 4.10 2.84 8.82
CA GLY A 35 4.73 2.25 10.00
C GLY A 35 3.89 1.19 10.71
N LYS A 36 2.84 0.61 10.09
CA LYS A 36 2.01 -0.46 10.67
C LYS A 36 2.83 -1.64 11.18
N THR A 37 3.63 -2.22 10.28
CA THR A 37 4.57 -3.31 10.59
C THR A 37 5.52 -2.94 11.72
N HIS A 38 6.07 -1.71 11.69
CA HIS A 38 6.98 -1.21 12.72
C HIS A 38 6.31 -1.16 14.10
N LEU A 39 5.09 -0.65 14.17
CA LEU A 39 4.33 -0.60 15.43
C LEU A 39 4.00 -2.01 15.93
N ALA A 40 3.55 -2.91 15.04
CA ALA A 40 3.25 -4.30 15.39
C ALA A 40 4.48 -5.04 15.93
N HIS A 41 5.65 -4.85 15.29
CA HIS A 41 6.93 -5.37 15.80
C HIS A 41 7.31 -4.79 17.15
N ALA A 42 7.19 -3.47 17.32
CA ALA A 42 7.52 -2.80 18.59
C ALA A 42 6.66 -3.34 19.75
N ILE A 43 5.36 -3.59 19.50
CA ILE A 43 4.48 -4.21 20.50
C ILE A 43 4.98 -5.62 20.83
N GLY A 44 5.31 -6.43 19.82
CA GLY A 44 5.79 -7.80 20.01
C GLY A 44 7.10 -7.87 20.81
N VAL A 45 8.05 -6.99 20.51
CA VAL A 45 9.32 -6.87 21.25
C VAL A 45 9.07 -6.48 22.70
N GLU A 46 8.28 -5.43 22.94
CA GLU A 46 7.93 -4.96 24.27
C GLU A 46 7.25 -6.04 25.12
N ILE A 47 6.35 -6.85 24.50
CA ILE A 47 5.73 -8.01 25.18
C ILE A 47 6.80 -9.03 25.53
N LYS A 48 7.70 -9.35 24.61
CA LYS A 48 8.73 -10.36 24.86
C LYS A 48 9.71 -9.96 25.95
N ASP A 49 10.03 -8.66 26.03
CA ASP A 49 10.90 -8.12 27.07
C ASP A 49 10.21 -8.16 28.45
N LYS A 50 8.90 -7.85 28.51
CA LYS A 50 8.12 -7.87 29.78
C LYS A 50 7.70 -9.27 30.23
N TYR A 51 7.44 -10.16 29.28
CA TYR A 51 6.93 -11.52 29.50
C TYR A 51 7.79 -12.54 28.74
N PRO A 52 9.03 -12.80 29.19
CA PRO A 52 9.95 -13.71 28.50
C PRO A 52 9.42 -15.13 28.30
N GLU A 53 8.51 -15.57 29.19
CA GLU A 53 7.85 -16.89 29.13
C GLU A 53 6.81 -17.02 28.01
N LYS A 54 6.27 -15.88 27.52
CA LYS A 54 5.24 -15.91 26.48
C LYS A 54 5.82 -16.14 25.10
N THR A 55 5.14 -16.93 24.29
CA THR A 55 5.49 -17.19 22.91
C THR A 55 4.87 -16.12 22.01
N VAL A 56 5.72 -15.27 21.43
CA VAL A 56 5.33 -14.23 20.46
C VAL A 56 5.73 -14.68 19.06
N LEU A 57 4.76 -14.78 18.17
CA LEU A 57 4.99 -15.11 16.77
C LEU A 57 4.57 -13.94 15.86
N TYR A 58 5.50 -13.44 15.06
CA TYR A 58 5.22 -12.53 13.95
C TYR A 58 5.30 -13.29 12.63
N ILE A 59 4.29 -13.12 11.79
CA ILE A 59 4.23 -13.74 10.46
C ILE A 59 3.46 -12.83 9.48
N SER A 60 3.86 -12.80 8.20
CA SER A 60 3.03 -12.18 7.17
C SER A 60 1.90 -13.12 6.74
N ALA A 61 0.76 -12.57 6.33
CA ALA A 61 -0.36 -13.37 5.82
C ALA A 61 0.02 -14.20 4.58
N GLU A 62 0.99 -13.72 3.79
CA GLU A 62 1.54 -14.48 2.67
C GLU A 62 2.28 -15.73 3.15
N LYS A 63 3.20 -15.59 4.11
CA LYS A 63 3.95 -16.73 4.68
C LYS A 63 3.05 -17.70 5.40
N PHE A 64 2.05 -17.22 6.14
CA PHE A 64 0.99 -18.04 6.74
C PHE A 64 0.28 -18.89 5.68
N THR A 65 -0.11 -18.26 4.55
CA THR A 65 -0.74 -18.96 3.42
C THR A 65 0.17 -20.03 2.83
N GLN A 66 1.45 -19.71 2.61
CA GLN A 66 2.43 -20.68 2.09
C GLN A 66 2.58 -21.90 3.00
N GLN A 67 2.76 -21.67 4.31
CA GLN A 67 2.87 -22.74 5.30
C GLN A 67 1.62 -23.60 5.36
N TYR A 68 0.42 -22.99 5.27
CA TYR A 68 -0.83 -23.74 5.22
C TYR A 68 -0.91 -24.63 3.98
N ILE A 69 -0.60 -24.09 2.78
CA ILE A 69 -0.60 -24.86 1.53
C ILE A 69 0.37 -26.05 1.62
N GLU A 70 1.56 -25.84 2.18
CA GLU A 70 2.54 -26.90 2.38
C GLU A 70 2.04 -27.97 3.36
N SER A 71 1.39 -27.57 4.45
CA SER A 71 0.81 -28.51 5.42
C SER A 71 -0.27 -29.40 4.81
N VAL A 72 -1.11 -28.83 3.92
CA VAL A 72 -2.12 -29.60 3.19
C VAL A 72 -1.46 -30.59 2.22
N LYS A 73 -0.44 -30.16 1.47
CA LYS A 73 0.31 -31.05 0.54
C LYS A 73 1.00 -32.21 1.25
N LYS A 74 1.47 -31.99 2.48
CA LYS A 74 2.15 -33.00 3.31
C LYS A 74 1.23 -33.78 4.23
N ASN A 75 -0.10 -33.58 4.16
CA ASN A 75 -1.10 -34.14 5.08
C ASN A 75 -0.87 -33.83 6.58
N ASN A 76 -0.24 -32.69 6.87
CA ASN A 76 0.11 -32.26 8.25
C ASN A 76 -0.73 -31.04 8.69
N ARG A 77 -1.98 -30.94 8.20
CA ARG A 77 -2.88 -29.82 8.54
C ARG A 77 -3.12 -29.69 10.05
N ASN A 78 -3.26 -30.79 10.75
CA ASN A 78 -3.52 -30.78 12.20
C ASN A 78 -2.31 -30.23 12.98
N ASP A 79 -1.10 -30.62 12.62
CA ASP A 79 0.13 -30.11 13.24
C ASP A 79 0.30 -28.61 13.01
N PHE A 80 -0.04 -28.14 11.80
CA PHE A 80 -0.06 -26.71 11.49
C PHE A 80 -1.04 -25.96 12.39
N ILE A 81 -2.28 -26.42 12.54
CA ILE A 81 -3.28 -25.79 13.39
C ILE A 81 -2.80 -25.80 14.84
N HIS A 82 -2.33 -26.94 15.34
CA HIS A 82 -1.84 -27.09 16.71
C HIS A 82 -0.68 -26.14 17.00
N PHE A 83 0.29 -26.00 16.07
CA PHE A 83 1.41 -25.07 16.21
C PHE A 83 0.94 -23.63 16.45
N TYR A 84 -0.07 -23.15 15.70
CA TYR A 84 -0.58 -21.79 15.89
C TYR A 84 -1.43 -21.67 17.17
N GLN A 85 -2.07 -22.73 17.62
CA GLN A 85 -2.91 -22.72 18.82
C GLN A 85 -2.12 -22.61 20.13
N ILE A 86 -0.85 -23.00 20.16
CA ILE A 86 -0.01 -22.87 21.35
C ILE A 86 0.61 -21.47 21.52
N ILE A 87 0.58 -20.63 20.49
CA ILE A 87 1.13 -19.27 20.51
C ILE A 87 0.33 -18.39 21.48
N ASP A 88 1.00 -17.58 22.29
CA ASP A 88 0.35 -16.65 23.23
C ASP A 88 0.03 -15.30 22.58
N ILE A 89 0.92 -14.80 21.72
CA ILE A 89 0.73 -13.57 20.97
C ILE A 89 0.98 -13.82 19.49
N LEU A 90 -0.07 -13.74 18.69
CA LEU A 90 0.01 -13.89 17.23
C LEU A 90 -0.09 -12.53 16.55
N ILE A 91 0.96 -12.14 15.83
CA ILE A 91 1.02 -10.93 15.02
C ILE A 91 0.98 -11.35 13.56
N VAL A 92 -0.07 -10.95 12.83
CA VAL A 92 -0.21 -11.23 11.40
C VAL A 92 -0.18 -9.93 10.61
N ASP A 93 0.87 -9.80 9.79
CA ASP A 93 1.09 -8.62 8.96
C ASP A 93 0.41 -8.77 7.60
N ASP A 94 -0.14 -7.66 7.09
CA ASP A 94 -0.80 -7.58 5.80
C ASP A 94 -1.97 -8.57 5.61
N ILE A 95 -2.89 -8.61 6.58
CA ILE A 95 -4.01 -9.56 6.61
C ILE A 95 -4.91 -9.49 5.36
N GLN A 96 -4.93 -8.35 4.65
CA GLN A 96 -5.65 -8.19 3.38
C GLN A 96 -5.16 -9.17 2.29
N LEU A 97 -3.95 -9.72 2.41
CA LEU A 97 -3.42 -10.72 1.48
C LEU A 97 -4.07 -12.10 1.59
N LEU A 98 -4.96 -12.30 2.56
CA LEU A 98 -5.86 -13.47 2.61
C LEU A 98 -7.03 -13.37 1.62
N SER A 99 -7.25 -12.20 1.00
CA SER A 99 -8.31 -11.97 0.00
C SER A 99 -8.32 -13.05 -1.08
N GLY A 100 -9.51 -13.60 -1.38
CA GLY A 100 -9.70 -14.63 -2.39
C GLY A 100 -9.18 -16.04 -2.03
N LYS A 101 -8.64 -16.27 -0.82
CA LYS A 101 -8.03 -17.55 -0.41
C LYS A 101 -8.91 -18.29 0.60
N ALA A 102 -10.08 -18.77 0.17
CA ALA A 102 -11.11 -19.34 1.05
C ALA A 102 -10.58 -20.40 2.04
N GLY A 103 -9.77 -21.38 1.58
CA GLY A 103 -9.21 -22.40 2.46
C GLY A 103 -8.27 -21.85 3.53
N THR A 104 -7.50 -20.81 3.22
CA THR A 104 -6.62 -20.14 4.18
C THR A 104 -7.43 -19.29 5.15
N GLN A 105 -8.48 -18.64 4.68
CA GLN A 105 -9.40 -17.88 5.53
C GLN A 105 -10.12 -18.79 6.54
N ASP A 106 -10.55 -19.98 6.11
CA ASP A 106 -11.20 -20.95 6.96
C ASP A 106 -10.28 -21.40 8.11
N VAL A 107 -9.07 -21.84 7.80
CA VAL A 107 -8.14 -22.29 8.84
C VAL A 107 -7.71 -21.12 9.75
N PHE A 108 -7.53 -19.92 9.21
CA PHE A 108 -7.22 -18.74 10.01
C PHE A 108 -8.36 -18.40 10.97
N PHE A 109 -9.62 -18.51 10.52
CA PHE A 109 -10.78 -18.32 11.38
C PHE A 109 -10.81 -19.28 12.58
N HIS A 110 -10.48 -20.55 12.37
CA HIS A 110 -10.42 -21.54 13.46
C HIS A 110 -9.29 -21.23 14.44
N ILE A 111 -8.10 -20.89 13.96
CA ILE A 111 -6.96 -20.50 14.80
C ILE A 111 -7.30 -19.22 15.59
N PHE A 112 -7.84 -18.20 14.93
CA PHE A 112 -8.24 -16.94 15.55
C PHE A 112 -9.22 -17.17 16.72
N ASN A 113 -10.29 -17.94 16.47
CA ASN A 113 -11.28 -18.24 17.52
C ASN A 113 -10.66 -18.97 18.71
N HIS A 114 -9.80 -19.95 18.46
CA HIS A 114 -9.11 -20.67 19.53
C HIS A 114 -8.24 -19.71 20.37
N LEU A 115 -7.43 -18.88 19.75
CA LEU A 115 -6.58 -17.92 20.45
C LEU A 115 -7.41 -16.93 21.27
N HIS A 116 -8.44 -16.36 20.66
CA HIS A 116 -9.30 -15.38 21.31
C HIS A 116 -10.06 -15.96 22.52
N GLN A 117 -10.63 -17.16 22.39
CA GLN A 117 -11.34 -17.86 23.46
C GLN A 117 -10.44 -18.23 24.65
N ASN A 118 -9.16 -18.47 24.39
CA ASN A 118 -8.17 -18.78 25.42
C ASN A 118 -7.43 -17.55 25.97
N GLY A 119 -7.94 -16.33 25.72
CA GLY A 119 -7.36 -15.09 26.24
C GLY A 119 -5.98 -14.77 25.66
N LYS A 120 -5.63 -15.36 24.51
CA LYS A 120 -4.38 -15.09 23.80
C LYS A 120 -4.53 -13.86 22.90
N GLN A 121 -3.48 -13.09 22.74
CA GLN A 121 -3.53 -11.81 22.01
C GLN A 121 -3.36 -12.04 20.50
N VAL A 122 -4.23 -11.42 19.71
CA VAL A 122 -4.07 -11.31 18.26
C VAL A 122 -3.85 -9.85 17.86
N ILE A 123 -2.83 -9.60 17.04
CA ILE A 123 -2.52 -8.29 16.47
C ILE A 123 -2.48 -8.46 14.96
N LEU A 124 -3.19 -7.60 14.25
CA LEU A 124 -3.31 -7.65 12.79
C LEU A 124 -2.86 -6.32 12.21
N THR A 125 -2.22 -6.35 11.04
CA THR A 125 -2.01 -5.14 10.25
C THR A 125 -2.71 -5.23 8.91
N SER A 126 -3.09 -4.09 8.33
CA SER A 126 -3.71 -4.01 7.01
C SER A 126 -3.48 -2.66 6.33
N ASP A 127 -3.37 -2.67 5.00
CA ASP A 127 -3.38 -1.43 4.21
C ASP A 127 -4.79 -0.83 4.04
N LYS A 128 -5.82 -1.59 4.41
CA LYS A 128 -7.24 -1.22 4.25
C LYS A 128 -7.99 -1.33 5.57
N ALA A 129 -8.99 -0.48 5.76
CA ALA A 129 -9.95 -0.67 6.83
C ALA A 129 -10.76 -1.97 6.62
N PRO A 130 -11.27 -2.62 7.67
CA PRO A 130 -12.08 -3.84 7.55
C PRO A 130 -13.30 -3.70 6.63
N VAL A 131 -13.86 -2.49 6.51
CA VAL A 131 -15.02 -2.19 5.65
C VAL A 131 -14.65 -2.18 4.15
N ASP A 132 -13.38 -1.94 3.83
CA ASP A 132 -12.86 -1.83 2.47
C ASP A 132 -12.16 -3.12 1.99
N MET A 133 -12.13 -4.16 2.83
CA MET A 133 -11.54 -5.44 2.46
C MET A 133 -12.50 -6.22 1.55
N ILE A 134 -12.06 -6.51 0.35
CA ILE A 134 -12.80 -7.26 -0.67
C ILE A 134 -12.38 -8.73 -0.63
N ASP A 135 -13.29 -9.66 -0.92
CA ASP A 135 -13.05 -11.11 -0.96
C ASP A 135 -12.51 -11.71 0.35
N ILE A 136 -12.84 -11.09 1.48
CA ILE A 136 -12.68 -11.64 2.83
C ILE A 136 -14.06 -12.07 3.34
N GLU A 137 -14.16 -13.26 3.91
CA GLU A 137 -15.41 -13.79 4.45
C GLU A 137 -15.97 -12.93 5.58
N GLN A 138 -17.29 -12.71 5.59
CA GLN A 138 -17.98 -11.88 6.58
C GLN A 138 -17.70 -12.29 8.04
N ARG A 139 -17.56 -13.61 8.27
CA ARG A 139 -17.22 -14.12 9.62
C ARG A 139 -15.84 -13.64 10.10
N LEU A 140 -14.83 -13.54 9.21
CA LEU A 140 -13.53 -12.97 9.54
C LEU A 140 -13.59 -11.45 9.71
N LEU A 141 -14.27 -10.73 8.82
CA LEU A 141 -14.46 -9.29 8.96
C LEU A 141 -15.13 -8.92 10.28
N SER A 142 -16.10 -9.71 10.72
CA SER A 142 -16.75 -9.56 12.03
C SER A 142 -15.74 -9.73 13.17
N ARG A 143 -14.82 -10.70 13.06
CA ARG A 143 -13.75 -10.90 14.04
C ARG A 143 -12.74 -9.79 14.08
N PHE A 144 -12.33 -9.26 12.91
CA PHE A 144 -11.40 -8.14 12.83
C PHE A 144 -11.95 -6.87 13.47
N LYS A 145 -13.27 -6.68 13.41
CA LYS A 145 -13.98 -5.53 14.03
C LYS A 145 -14.29 -5.72 15.52
N TRP A 146 -14.10 -6.91 16.07
CA TRP A 146 -14.53 -7.22 17.45
C TRP A 146 -13.75 -6.43 18.50
N GLY A 147 -12.45 -6.30 18.33
CA GLY A 147 -11.58 -5.54 19.25
C GLY A 147 -11.45 -4.08 18.87
N LEU A 148 -10.21 -3.58 18.83
CA LEU A 148 -9.92 -2.20 18.44
C LEU A 148 -9.30 -2.15 17.04
N SER A 149 -9.88 -1.34 16.17
CA SER A 149 -9.26 -0.95 14.90
C SER A 149 -8.66 0.45 15.04
N ALA A 150 -7.35 0.54 14.94
CA ALA A 150 -6.59 1.77 15.09
C ALA A 150 -5.97 2.18 13.75
N GLU A 151 -6.36 3.36 13.26
CA GLU A 151 -5.84 3.92 12.02
C GLU A 151 -4.49 4.59 12.24
N LEU A 152 -3.54 4.33 11.33
CA LEU A 152 -2.29 5.09 11.22
C LEU A 152 -2.42 6.12 10.10
N ASN A 153 -2.29 7.37 10.48
CA ASN A 153 -2.33 8.53 9.59
C ASN A 153 -0.91 8.97 9.20
N HIS A 154 -0.85 9.80 8.14
CA HIS A 154 0.40 10.43 7.74
C HIS A 154 0.99 11.25 8.90
N PRO A 155 2.32 11.14 9.13
CA PRO A 155 2.97 11.92 10.17
C PRO A 155 2.91 13.42 9.86
N ASP A 156 2.68 14.23 10.88
CA ASP A 156 2.81 15.68 10.80
C ASP A 156 4.27 16.11 10.59
N TYR A 157 4.49 17.39 10.32
CA TYR A 157 5.81 17.92 10.05
C TYR A 157 6.82 17.65 11.17
N GLU A 158 6.42 17.88 12.43
CA GLU A 158 7.27 17.66 13.59
C GLU A 158 7.64 16.20 13.77
N THR A 159 6.69 15.31 13.56
CA THR A 159 6.93 13.86 13.57
C THR A 159 7.90 13.44 12.47
N ARG A 160 7.80 14.00 11.26
CA ARG A 160 8.75 13.70 10.18
C ARG A 160 10.17 14.14 10.55
N ILE A 161 10.35 15.35 11.10
CA ILE A 161 11.64 15.81 11.60
C ILE A 161 12.19 14.86 12.66
N ALA A 162 11.36 14.45 13.61
CA ALA A 162 11.77 13.51 14.66
C ALA A 162 12.21 12.16 14.09
N ILE A 163 11.51 11.65 13.07
CA ILE A 163 11.85 10.40 12.35
C ILE A 163 13.23 10.55 11.68
N ILE A 164 13.46 11.65 10.95
CA ILE A 164 14.73 11.92 10.27
C ILE A 164 15.87 11.97 11.30
N LYS A 165 15.72 12.78 12.35
CA LYS A 165 16.74 12.93 13.40
C LYS A 165 17.06 11.60 14.10
N ASN A 166 16.04 10.80 14.40
CA ASN A 166 16.23 9.48 15.01
C ASN A 166 16.98 8.53 14.06
N LYS A 167 16.66 8.56 12.77
CA LYS A 167 17.35 7.74 11.76
C LYS A 167 18.81 8.15 11.65
N LEU A 168 19.10 9.43 11.52
CA LEU A 168 20.46 9.97 11.44
C LEU A 168 21.28 9.61 12.69
N TYR A 169 20.68 9.74 13.89
CA TYR A 169 21.31 9.38 15.15
C TYR A 169 21.70 7.89 15.20
N ARG A 170 20.78 7.00 14.78
CA ARG A 170 21.05 5.54 14.74
C ARG A 170 22.14 5.18 13.75
N ASP A 171 22.18 5.86 12.60
CA ASP A 171 23.17 5.62 11.56
C ASP A 171 24.51 6.34 11.82
N GLY A 172 24.61 7.13 12.93
CA GLY A 172 25.81 7.88 13.30
C GLY A 172 26.18 8.99 12.31
N VAL A 173 25.21 9.53 11.58
CA VAL A 173 25.40 10.53 10.52
C VAL A 173 24.89 11.90 10.97
N GLN A 174 25.68 12.94 10.69
CA GLN A 174 25.25 14.32 10.84
C GLN A 174 24.75 14.88 9.52
N MET A 175 23.65 15.60 9.55
CA MET A 175 23.05 16.27 8.39
C MET A 175 22.68 17.71 8.80
N PRO A 176 22.97 18.72 7.95
CA PRO A 176 22.56 20.11 8.19
C PRO A 176 21.06 20.24 8.42
N GLU A 177 20.66 21.11 9.35
CA GLU A 177 19.25 21.27 9.74
C GLU A 177 18.34 21.72 8.59
N ASP A 178 18.84 22.61 7.72
CA ASP A 178 18.13 23.07 6.53
C ASP A 178 17.76 21.92 5.57
N ILE A 179 18.60 20.88 5.48
CA ILE A 179 18.33 19.69 4.68
C ILE A 179 17.30 18.80 5.37
N VAL A 180 17.37 18.65 6.69
CA VAL A 180 16.37 17.92 7.50
C VAL A 180 14.98 18.55 7.30
N GLU A 181 14.89 19.87 7.44
CA GLU A 181 13.65 20.62 7.22
C GLU A 181 13.15 20.50 5.77
N PHE A 182 14.07 20.60 4.79
CA PHE A 182 13.73 20.46 3.39
C PHE A 182 13.12 19.08 3.10
N LEU A 183 13.71 17.97 3.58
CA LEU A 183 13.18 16.62 3.43
C LEU A 183 11.80 16.50 4.07
N ALA A 184 11.65 16.98 5.31
CA ALA A 184 10.39 16.91 6.03
C ALA A 184 9.26 17.72 5.38
N ASN A 185 9.59 18.84 4.71
CA ASN A 185 8.61 19.65 3.98
C ASN A 185 8.18 19.06 2.64
N ASN A 186 9.07 18.36 1.95
CA ASN A 186 8.81 17.91 0.58
C ASN A 186 8.36 16.45 0.49
N ILE A 187 8.76 15.56 1.41
CA ILE A 187 8.34 14.16 1.42
C ILE A 187 7.24 13.99 2.47
N LYS A 188 5.98 14.06 2.02
CA LYS A 188 4.78 14.00 2.89
C LYS A 188 4.00 12.69 2.75
N THR A 189 4.34 11.88 1.77
CA THR A 189 3.57 10.72 1.30
C THR A 189 3.64 9.55 2.26
N ASN A 190 4.83 9.08 2.59
CA ASN A 190 5.03 7.96 3.50
C ASN A 190 6.44 7.94 4.11
N ILE A 191 6.59 7.18 5.20
CA ILE A 191 7.86 7.10 5.95
C ILE A 191 8.92 6.33 5.15
N ARG A 192 8.53 5.34 4.34
CA ARG A 192 9.49 4.57 3.53
C ARG A 192 10.21 5.44 2.49
N GLU A 193 9.50 6.36 1.85
CA GLU A 193 10.10 7.31 0.92
C GLU A 193 11.03 8.27 1.64
N LEU A 194 10.64 8.74 2.83
CA LEU A 194 11.47 9.60 3.66
C LEU A 194 12.78 8.89 4.06
N GLU A 195 12.68 7.65 4.54
CA GLU A 195 13.85 6.82 4.87
C GLU A 195 14.70 6.51 3.64
N GLY A 196 14.08 6.19 2.50
CA GLY A 196 14.78 5.95 1.24
C GLY A 196 15.58 7.17 0.76
N ALA A 197 15.02 8.37 0.87
CA ALA A 197 15.71 9.62 0.55
C ALA A 197 16.91 9.86 1.48
N ILE A 198 16.77 9.61 2.79
CA ILE A 198 17.87 9.73 3.76
C ILE A 198 19.00 8.75 3.41
N ILE A 199 18.65 7.47 3.17
CA ILE A 199 19.64 6.45 2.80
C ILE A 199 20.37 6.83 1.51
N SER A 200 19.65 7.35 0.50
CA SER A 200 20.24 7.81 -0.74
C SER A 200 21.20 8.98 -0.54
N LEU A 201 20.85 9.95 0.30
CA LEU A 201 21.73 11.07 0.66
C LEU A 201 23.00 10.60 1.35
N ILE A 202 22.88 9.72 2.34
CA ILE A 202 24.01 9.15 3.08
C ILE A 202 24.93 8.38 2.14
N ALA A 203 24.37 7.53 1.26
CA ALA A 203 25.12 6.75 0.29
C ALA A 203 25.90 7.66 -0.68
N HIS A 204 25.24 8.71 -1.23
CA HIS A 204 25.90 9.66 -2.12
C HIS A 204 27.05 10.42 -1.44
N SER A 205 26.85 10.82 -0.18
CA SER A 205 27.91 11.50 0.60
C SER A 205 29.09 10.55 0.87
N SER A 206 28.80 9.35 1.34
CA SER A 206 29.83 8.36 1.71
C SER A 206 30.67 7.89 0.50
N PHE A 207 30.02 7.53 -0.62
CA PHE A 207 30.73 7.05 -1.80
C PHE A 207 31.54 8.13 -2.51
N ASN A 208 31.00 9.36 -2.56
CA ASN A 208 31.68 10.46 -3.26
C ASN A 208 32.61 11.27 -2.34
N LYS A 209 32.68 10.96 -1.03
CA LYS A 209 33.40 11.73 -0.02
C LYS A 209 33.08 13.23 -0.08
N LYS A 210 31.82 13.57 -0.32
CA LYS A 210 31.32 14.94 -0.46
C LYS A 210 30.28 15.21 0.64
N GLU A 211 30.23 16.43 1.11
CA GLU A 211 29.20 16.88 2.05
C GLU A 211 27.81 16.79 1.43
N ILE A 212 26.80 16.54 2.28
CA ILE A 212 25.41 16.55 1.86
C ILE A 212 25.01 18.01 1.63
N THR A 213 24.63 18.33 0.41
CA THR A 213 24.22 19.69 0.00
C THR A 213 22.73 19.75 -0.32
N ILE A 214 22.14 20.92 -0.22
CA ILE A 214 20.73 21.15 -0.54
C ILE A 214 20.41 20.80 -2.01
N ASP A 215 21.34 21.02 -2.94
CA ASP A 215 21.16 20.70 -4.36
C ASP A 215 21.15 19.18 -4.60
N LEU A 216 21.92 18.43 -3.83
CA LEU A 216 21.85 16.96 -3.82
C LEU A 216 20.49 16.51 -3.25
N ALA A 217 20.06 17.11 -2.15
CA ALA A 217 18.77 16.82 -1.54
C ALA A 217 17.60 17.08 -2.52
N LYS A 218 17.60 18.20 -3.23
CA LYS A 218 16.59 18.52 -4.26
C LYS A 218 16.52 17.44 -5.34
N ARG A 219 17.66 17.04 -5.90
CA ARG A 219 17.71 16.00 -6.95
C ARG A 219 17.17 14.65 -6.45
N ILE A 220 17.49 14.27 -5.22
CA ILE A 220 17.02 13.02 -4.65
C ILE A 220 15.52 13.10 -4.37
N VAL A 221 15.04 14.16 -3.73
CA VAL A 221 13.61 14.37 -3.47
C VAL A 221 12.79 14.35 -4.76
N ASP A 222 13.29 14.99 -5.82
CA ASP A 222 12.65 14.96 -7.14
C ASP A 222 12.41 13.55 -7.67
N ASN A 223 13.32 12.61 -7.42
CA ASN A 223 13.17 11.22 -7.84
C ASN A 223 12.09 10.48 -7.02
N TYR A 224 11.94 10.79 -5.72
CA TYR A 224 10.93 10.18 -4.86
C TYR A 224 9.55 10.82 -5.06
N VAL A 225 9.47 12.15 -5.10
CA VAL A 225 8.20 12.90 -5.20
C VAL A 225 7.62 12.84 -6.62
N LYS A 226 8.44 12.91 -7.67
CA LYS A 226 7.96 12.80 -9.06
C LYS A 226 7.38 11.42 -9.37
N ASN A 227 7.92 10.36 -8.78
CA ASN A 227 7.38 9.01 -8.94
C ASN A 227 6.06 8.79 -8.17
N THR A 228 5.80 9.58 -7.12
CA THR A 228 4.59 9.45 -6.30
C THR A 228 3.48 10.42 -6.73
N SER A 229 3.83 11.54 -7.35
CA SER A 229 2.89 12.57 -7.80
C SER A 229 2.50 12.48 -9.27
N ARG A 230 2.80 11.40 -9.96
CA ARG A 230 2.09 11.10 -11.21
C ARG A 230 0.68 10.61 -10.85
N GLU A 231 -0.14 11.51 -10.30
CA GLU A 231 -1.58 11.38 -10.54
C GLU A 231 -1.73 11.37 -12.05
N VAL A 232 -2.06 10.18 -12.55
CA VAL A 232 -2.31 9.99 -13.99
C VAL A 232 -3.51 10.87 -14.33
N SER A 233 -3.24 12.12 -14.77
CA SER A 233 -4.28 13.04 -15.18
C SER A 233 -4.77 12.68 -16.58
N ILE A 234 -5.99 13.11 -16.92
CA ILE A 234 -6.54 12.90 -18.26
C ILE A 234 -5.62 13.53 -19.32
N ASP A 235 -5.05 14.69 -19.04
CA ASP A 235 -4.12 15.37 -19.95
C ASP A 235 -2.83 14.57 -20.15
N TYR A 236 -2.30 13.97 -19.07
CA TYR A 236 -1.13 13.11 -19.17
C TYR A 236 -1.43 11.88 -20.04
N ILE A 237 -2.60 11.24 -19.85
CA ILE A 237 -3.02 10.11 -20.68
C ILE A 237 -3.12 10.51 -22.15
N GLN A 238 -3.75 11.65 -22.45
CA GLN A 238 -3.86 12.15 -23.82
C GLN A 238 -2.48 12.34 -24.44
N LYS A 239 -1.54 12.95 -23.70
CA LYS A 239 -0.17 13.16 -24.16
C LYS A 239 0.54 11.84 -24.49
N ILE A 240 0.54 10.86 -23.58
CA ILE A 240 1.21 9.57 -23.80
C ILE A 240 0.59 8.78 -24.96
N VAL A 241 -0.75 8.78 -25.05
CA VAL A 241 -1.44 8.13 -26.17
C VAL A 241 -1.13 8.81 -27.50
N SER A 242 -1.11 10.15 -27.54
CA SER A 242 -0.78 10.91 -28.74
C SER A 242 0.67 10.65 -29.18
N GLU A 243 1.62 10.65 -28.27
CA GLU A 243 3.03 10.31 -28.55
C GLU A 243 3.16 8.86 -29.08
N TYR A 244 2.44 7.91 -28.52
CA TYR A 244 2.48 6.51 -28.94
C TYR A 244 1.96 6.32 -30.38
N PHE A 245 0.91 7.04 -30.76
CA PHE A 245 0.34 7.01 -32.11
C PHE A 245 0.92 8.07 -33.05
N GLN A 246 1.97 8.79 -32.64
CA GLN A 246 2.67 9.83 -33.41
C GLN A 246 1.72 10.91 -33.97
N MET A 247 0.85 11.45 -33.10
CA MET A 247 -0.10 12.51 -33.42
C MET A 247 -0.13 13.57 -32.33
N ASP A 248 -0.65 14.76 -32.69
CA ASP A 248 -0.87 15.83 -31.71
C ASP A 248 -2.13 15.58 -30.87
N VAL A 249 -2.16 16.14 -29.66
CA VAL A 249 -3.32 16.05 -28.77
C VAL A 249 -4.55 16.69 -29.39
N ASP A 250 -4.41 17.75 -30.14
CA ASP A 250 -5.51 18.41 -30.87
C ASP A 250 -6.12 17.48 -31.92
N THR A 251 -5.29 16.70 -32.61
CA THR A 251 -5.73 15.67 -33.55
C THR A 251 -6.50 14.55 -32.84
N LEU A 252 -6.05 14.10 -31.67
CA LEU A 252 -6.75 13.13 -30.83
C LEU A 252 -8.14 13.64 -30.44
N GLN A 253 -8.26 14.90 -30.04
CA GLN A 253 -9.51 15.54 -29.61
C GLN A 253 -10.44 15.92 -30.78
N SER A 254 -9.95 15.93 -32.01
CA SER A 254 -10.69 16.35 -33.20
C SER A 254 -11.94 15.49 -33.46
N LYS A 255 -12.85 15.97 -34.32
CA LYS A 255 -14.06 15.22 -34.75
C LYS A 255 -13.81 14.18 -35.85
N THR A 256 -12.55 13.98 -36.26
CA THR A 256 -12.20 13.05 -37.35
C THR A 256 -12.61 11.62 -37.05
N ARG A 257 -12.98 10.87 -38.09
CA ARG A 257 -13.38 9.46 -38.04
C ARG A 257 -12.32 8.49 -38.59
N LYS A 258 -11.09 9.00 -38.84
CA LYS A 258 -9.99 8.13 -39.30
C LYS A 258 -9.72 7.03 -38.26
N ARG A 259 -9.64 5.78 -38.73
CA ARG A 259 -9.60 4.57 -37.84
C ARG A 259 -8.53 4.67 -36.75
N HIS A 260 -7.28 5.02 -37.09
CA HIS A 260 -6.18 5.10 -36.13
C HIS A 260 -6.40 6.18 -35.06
N ILE A 261 -7.04 7.32 -35.40
CA ILE A 261 -7.33 8.40 -34.45
C ILE A 261 -8.51 8.00 -33.54
N VAL A 262 -9.51 7.30 -34.08
CA VAL A 262 -10.63 6.77 -33.29
C VAL A 262 -10.13 5.74 -32.28
N GLN A 263 -9.23 4.83 -32.70
CA GLN A 263 -8.62 3.86 -31.80
C GLN A 263 -7.79 4.51 -30.69
N ALA A 264 -6.94 5.51 -31.02
CA ALA A 264 -6.19 6.28 -30.04
C ALA A 264 -7.11 6.97 -29.03
N ARG A 265 -8.19 7.60 -29.50
CA ARG A 265 -9.18 8.26 -28.65
C ARG A 265 -9.91 7.27 -27.72
N GLN A 266 -10.28 6.10 -28.22
CA GLN A 266 -10.91 5.04 -27.43
C GLN A 266 -9.96 4.54 -26.33
N LEU A 267 -8.68 4.35 -26.64
CA LEU A 267 -7.65 3.97 -25.66
C LEU A 267 -7.45 5.05 -24.61
N ALA A 268 -7.40 6.34 -25.01
CA ALA A 268 -7.32 7.45 -24.06
C ALA A 268 -8.50 7.49 -23.09
N MET A 269 -9.74 7.30 -23.60
CA MET A 269 -10.94 7.22 -22.75
C MET A 269 -10.93 6.01 -21.81
N PHE A 270 -10.49 4.85 -22.31
CA PHE A 270 -10.37 3.61 -21.55
C PHE A 270 -9.38 3.78 -20.39
N PHE A 271 -8.18 4.29 -20.67
CA PHE A 271 -7.18 4.51 -19.62
C PHE A 271 -7.57 5.63 -18.66
N ALA A 272 -8.24 6.70 -19.12
CA ALA A 272 -8.76 7.73 -18.25
C ALA A 272 -9.79 7.17 -17.24
N LYS A 273 -10.69 6.30 -17.69
CA LYS A 273 -11.62 5.60 -16.78
C LYS A 273 -10.91 4.65 -15.82
N LYS A 274 -9.88 3.92 -16.29
CA LYS A 274 -9.17 2.90 -15.51
C LYS A 274 -8.21 3.49 -14.48
N LEU A 275 -7.52 4.59 -14.81
CA LEU A 275 -6.40 5.12 -14.05
C LEU A 275 -6.72 6.43 -13.31
N THR A 276 -7.90 7.03 -13.54
CA THR A 276 -8.30 8.26 -12.84
C THR A 276 -9.62 8.05 -12.08
N LYS A 277 -9.90 8.95 -11.13
CA LYS A 277 -11.18 9.00 -10.39
C LYS A 277 -12.22 9.90 -11.10
N ALA A 278 -11.95 10.34 -12.33
CA ALA A 278 -12.80 11.25 -13.07
C ALA A 278 -14.13 10.58 -13.49
N SER A 279 -15.23 11.34 -13.46
CA SER A 279 -16.52 10.86 -13.95
C SER A 279 -16.48 10.67 -15.49
N LEU A 280 -17.33 9.78 -16.01
CA LEU A 280 -17.44 9.56 -17.46
C LEU A 280 -17.75 10.86 -18.22
N ALA A 281 -18.55 11.74 -17.63
CA ALA A 281 -18.88 13.06 -18.20
C ALA A 281 -17.63 13.96 -18.28
N SER A 282 -16.81 13.98 -17.21
CA SER A 282 -15.54 14.74 -17.19
C SER A 282 -14.55 14.20 -18.23
N ILE A 283 -14.40 12.88 -18.33
CA ILE A 283 -13.54 12.23 -19.34
C ILE A 283 -13.97 12.61 -20.74
N GLY A 284 -15.26 12.49 -21.03
CA GLY A 284 -15.81 12.83 -22.36
C GLY A 284 -15.61 14.30 -22.70
N SER A 285 -15.85 15.21 -21.75
CA SER A 285 -15.65 16.64 -21.91
C SER A 285 -14.19 16.99 -22.28
N GLN A 286 -13.22 16.37 -21.62
CA GLN A 286 -11.80 16.65 -21.83
C GLN A 286 -11.22 15.93 -23.05
N ILE A 287 -11.76 14.78 -23.47
CA ILE A 287 -11.28 14.03 -24.63
C ILE A 287 -12.18 14.29 -25.85
N GLY A 288 -12.17 15.53 -26.34
CA GLY A 288 -12.83 15.95 -27.59
C GLY A 288 -14.31 16.27 -27.43
N LYS A 289 -14.76 16.76 -26.26
CA LYS A 289 -16.14 17.20 -25.97
C LYS A 289 -17.19 16.16 -26.34
N ARG A 290 -17.03 14.94 -25.83
CA ARG A 290 -17.90 13.79 -26.03
C ARG A 290 -18.83 13.57 -24.83
N ASP A 291 -19.94 12.94 -25.03
CA ASP A 291 -20.87 12.55 -23.97
C ASP A 291 -20.37 11.29 -23.20
N HIS A 292 -20.97 11.04 -22.05
CA HIS A 292 -20.66 9.90 -21.21
C HIS A 292 -20.96 8.54 -21.87
N ALA A 293 -21.96 8.48 -22.78
CA ALA A 293 -22.31 7.27 -23.51
C ALA A 293 -21.19 6.88 -24.51
N THR A 294 -20.58 7.89 -25.17
CA THR A 294 -19.42 7.69 -26.05
C THR A 294 -18.23 7.12 -25.28
N VAL A 295 -17.96 7.59 -24.06
CA VAL A 295 -16.87 7.07 -23.21
C VAL A 295 -17.15 5.62 -22.81
N LEU A 296 -18.38 5.31 -22.41
CA LEU A 296 -18.78 3.95 -22.05
C LEU A 296 -18.66 2.98 -23.23
N HIS A 297 -19.10 3.42 -24.40
CA HIS A 297 -18.96 2.64 -25.65
C HIS A 297 -17.50 2.43 -26.03
N ALA A 298 -16.65 3.46 -25.91
CA ALA A 298 -15.22 3.36 -26.15
C ALA A 298 -14.56 2.30 -25.24
N CYS A 299 -14.89 2.28 -23.95
CA CYS A 299 -14.37 1.28 -23.01
C CYS A 299 -14.78 -0.16 -23.41
N LYS A 300 -16.06 -0.38 -23.72
CA LYS A 300 -16.53 -1.69 -24.18
C LYS A 300 -15.84 -2.13 -25.47
N THR A 301 -15.62 -1.21 -26.40
CA THR A 301 -14.92 -1.49 -27.66
C THR A 301 -13.47 -1.89 -27.43
N VAL A 302 -12.76 -1.20 -26.52
CA VAL A 302 -11.38 -1.55 -26.15
C VAL A 302 -11.32 -2.93 -25.51
N ASP A 303 -12.23 -3.25 -24.58
CA ASP A 303 -12.31 -4.57 -23.95
C ASP A 303 -12.53 -5.69 -24.98
N ASN A 304 -13.45 -5.49 -25.93
CA ASN A 304 -13.72 -6.46 -26.99
C ASN A 304 -12.54 -6.62 -27.95
N LEU A 305 -11.95 -5.52 -28.42
CA LEU A 305 -10.82 -5.56 -29.34
C LEU A 305 -9.56 -6.14 -28.68
N SER A 306 -9.31 -5.88 -27.40
CA SER A 306 -8.17 -6.47 -26.68
C SER A 306 -8.30 -7.99 -26.52
N SER A 307 -9.52 -8.55 -26.55
CA SER A 307 -9.74 -10.00 -26.52
C SER A 307 -9.62 -10.65 -27.91
N THR A 308 -9.99 -9.94 -29.00
CA THR A 308 -10.14 -10.51 -30.35
C THR A 308 -9.00 -10.14 -31.30
N ASP A 309 -8.33 -8.99 -31.10
CA ASP A 309 -7.28 -8.48 -32.01
C ASP A 309 -5.93 -8.46 -31.28
N LYS A 310 -4.98 -9.26 -31.77
CA LYS A 310 -3.63 -9.39 -31.21
C LYS A 310 -2.83 -8.09 -31.25
N GLN A 311 -2.97 -7.30 -32.33
CA GLN A 311 -2.28 -6.03 -32.49
C GLN A 311 -2.85 -4.98 -31.52
N PHE A 312 -4.17 -4.94 -31.38
CA PHE A 312 -4.84 -4.02 -30.47
C PHE A 312 -4.52 -4.34 -28.99
N ARG A 313 -4.43 -5.63 -28.65
CA ARG A 313 -3.96 -6.07 -27.32
C ARG A 313 -2.58 -5.53 -27.01
N LYS A 314 -1.65 -5.58 -27.96
CA LYS A 314 -0.31 -5.03 -27.81
C LYS A 314 -0.34 -3.52 -27.52
N TYR A 315 -1.22 -2.74 -28.17
CA TYR A 315 -1.39 -1.32 -27.87
C TYR A 315 -1.81 -1.10 -26.40
N VAL A 316 -2.75 -1.91 -25.91
CA VAL A 316 -3.21 -1.82 -24.51
C VAL A 316 -2.08 -2.17 -23.53
N GLU A 317 -1.31 -3.21 -23.80
CA GLU A 317 -0.18 -3.62 -22.95
C GLU A 317 0.94 -2.59 -22.92
N ASP A 318 1.35 -2.08 -24.08
CA ASP A 318 2.41 -1.07 -24.22
C ASP A 318 2.03 0.25 -23.55
N LEU A 319 0.79 0.73 -23.78
CA LEU A 319 0.28 1.94 -23.16
C LEU A 319 0.09 1.76 -21.64
N ASN A 320 -0.38 0.60 -21.19
CA ASN A 320 -0.48 0.33 -19.75
C ASN A 320 0.89 0.42 -19.07
N LYS A 321 1.93 -0.16 -19.66
CA LYS A 321 3.31 -0.04 -19.15
C LYS A 321 3.78 1.42 -19.11
N LYS A 322 3.53 2.20 -20.15
CA LYS A 322 3.96 3.62 -20.22
C LYS A 322 3.21 4.54 -19.26
N LEU A 323 1.96 4.22 -18.93
CA LEU A 323 1.11 5.03 -18.05
C LEU A 323 1.25 4.64 -16.56
N THR A 324 1.76 3.45 -16.26
CA THR A 324 1.92 2.93 -14.89
C THR A 324 3.38 2.90 -14.41
N LEU A 325 4.34 3.22 -15.29
CA LEU A 325 5.74 3.52 -14.96
C LEU A 325 5.90 5.00 -14.62
#